data_4fd797fc37a616a182cfc2c848e2c480
#
_entry.id   4fd797fc37a616a182cfc2c848e2c480
#
_cell.length_a   1.000
_cell.length_b   1.000
_cell.length_c   1.000
_cell.angle_alpha   90.00
_cell.angle_beta   90.00
_cell.angle_gamma   90.00
#
_symmetry.space_group_name_H-M   'P 1'
#
loop_
_entity.id
_entity.type
_entity.pdbx_description
1 polymer ?
#
loop_
_entity_poly.entity_id
_entity_poly.type
_entity_poly.pdbx_seq_one_letter_code
_entity_poly.pdbx_strand_id
1 'polypeptide(L)'
;MKIQYCSDLHLEFPENKKFLDKHPVLPVGDVLLLAGDILADPLLEKIRSNIWLVNNQTIQHKNVNFICSTLWSKISPANAWEIQRSVSDFFTIRWQGKKFTTTEFNQLHIECVSFLQNAIIENAGKKNIVVTHHVPTLNHYPEQYRNSSINEAFAVELYDFIHDCNAGYWIYGHHHSNTAAFKIGNTAMLTNQLGYVQQNEQAGFNSNACIQF
;
A
#
# COMPACT_ATOMS: atom_id res chain seq x y z
N MET A 1 -10.04 -15.20 -12.72
CA MET A 1 -9.89 -13.74 -12.94
C MET A 1 -8.42 -13.40 -12.82
N LYS A 2 -7.86 -12.70 -13.81
CA LYS A 2 -6.46 -12.27 -13.81
C LYS A 2 -6.36 -10.86 -13.22
N ILE A 3 -5.56 -10.67 -12.19
CA ILE A 3 -5.41 -9.41 -11.48
C ILE A 3 -3.97 -8.95 -11.63
N GLN A 4 -3.77 -7.80 -12.26
CA GLN A 4 -2.50 -7.11 -12.38
C GLN A 4 -2.34 -6.16 -11.19
N TYR A 5 -1.13 -5.98 -10.68
CA TYR A 5 -0.90 -5.11 -9.53
C TYR A 5 0.46 -4.43 -9.58
N CYS A 6 0.50 -3.20 -9.11
CA CYS A 6 1.72 -2.44 -8.82
C CYS A 6 1.44 -1.31 -7.81
N SER A 7 2.50 -0.65 -7.35
CA SER A 7 2.43 0.50 -6.46
C SER A 7 3.64 1.42 -6.65
N ASP A 8 3.63 2.56 -5.97
CA ASP A 8 4.76 3.48 -5.86
C ASP A 8 5.28 3.92 -7.24
N LEU A 9 4.37 4.25 -8.16
CA LEU A 9 4.73 4.67 -9.52
C LEU A 9 5.33 6.07 -9.57
N HIS A 10 4.97 6.94 -8.62
CA HIS A 10 5.52 8.28 -8.46
C HIS A 10 5.62 9.08 -9.76
N LEU A 11 4.49 9.22 -10.44
CA LEU A 11 4.41 9.88 -11.75
C LEU A 11 4.68 11.39 -11.69
N GLU A 12 4.82 11.97 -10.51
CA GLU A 12 5.30 13.34 -10.33
C GLU A 12 6.77 13.50 -10.75
N PHE A 13 7.59 12.43 -10.71
CA PHE A 13 9.00 12.47 -11.07
C PHE A 13 9.24 12.19 -12.57
N PRO A 14 9.99 13.07 -13.27
CA PRO A 14 10.31 12.85 -14.70
C PRO A 14 11.05 11.55 -15.00
N GLU A 15 11.89 11.09 -14.09
CA GLU A 15 12.68 9.84 -14.23
C GLU A 15 11.76 8.62 -14.26
N ASN A 16 10.75 8.60 -13.39
CA ASN A 16 9.75 7.54 -13.33
C ASN A 16 8.90 7.52 -14.61
N LYS A 17 8.48 8.69 -15.10
CA LYS A 17 7.77 8.78 -16.39
C LYS A 17 8.60 8.22 -17.53
N LYS A 18 9.88 8.65 -17.66
CA LYS A 18 10.79 8.15 -18.70
C LYS A 18 11.04 6.65 -18.60
N PHE A 19 11.07 6.11 -17.38
CA PHE A 19 11.19 4.66 -17.19
C PHE A 19 9.95 3.94 -17.70
N LEU A 20 8.75 4.41 -17.33
CA LEU A 20 7.48 3.82 -17.74
C LEU A 20 7.16 4.02 -19.23
N ASP A 21 7.68 5.05 -19.88
CA ASP A 21 7.62 5.19 -21.33
C ASP A 21 8.33 4.04 -22.07
N LYS A 22 9.41 3.51 -21.47
CA LYS A 22 10.19 2.38 -22.00
C LYS A 22 9.67 1.02 -21.51
N HIS A 23 9.06 0.99 -20.33
CA HIS A 23 8.56 -0.23 -19.68
C HIS A 23 7.10 -0.03 -19.24
N PRO A 24 6.16 0.16 -20.19
CA PRO A 24 4.80 0.57 -19.86
C PRO A 24 4.06 -0.50 -19.06
N VAL A 25 3.25 -0.05 -18.11
CA VAL A 25 2.25 -0.88 -17.45
C VAL A 25 1.05 -1.02 -18.40
N LEU A 26 1.12 -2.00 -19.28
CA LEU A 26 0.01 -2.30 -20.21
C LEU A 26 -1.06 -3.13 -19.49
N PRO A 27 -2.35 -2.84 -19.68
CA PRO A 27 -3.43 -3.63 -19.10
C PRO A 27 -3.40 -5.08 -19.63
N VAL A 28 -2.95 -6.01 -18.79
CA VAL A 28 -2.88 -7.45 -19.14
C VAL A 28 -3.77 -8.31 -18.23
N GLY A 29 -4.40 -7.70 -17.22
CA GLY A 29 -5.36 -8.32 -16.31
C GLY A 29 -6.80 -7.88 -16.56
N ASP A 30 -7.77 -8.59 -15.94
CA ASP A 30 -9.18 -8.16 -15.88
C ASP A 30 -9.34 -6.93 -14.95
N VAL A 31 -8.48 -6.80 -13.96
CA VAL A 31 -8.40 -5.72 -12.97
C VAL A 31 -6.95 -5.30 -12.80
N LEU A 32 -6.68 -4.00 -12.70
CA LEU A 32 -5.40 -3.44 -12.30
C LEU A 32 -5.57 -2.79 -10.93
N LEU A 33 -4.76 -3.23 -9.96
CA LEU A 33 -4.66 -2.68 -8.61
C LEU A 33 -3.43 -1.77 -8.52
N LEU A 34 -3.65 -0.54 -8.07
CA LEU A 34 -2.61 0.45 -7.82
C LEU A 34 -2.60 0.71 -6.30
N ALA A 35 -1.63 0.14 -5.60
CA ALA A 35 -1.58 0.13 -4.14
C ALA A 35 -0.85 1.35 -3.56
N GLY A 36 -1.29 2.55 -3.96
CA GLY A 36 -0.78 3.83 -3.46
C GLY A 36 0.39 4.42 -4.25
N ASP A 37 0.70 5.67 -3.95
CA ASP A 37 1.79 6.49 -4.49
C ASP A 37 1.91 6.46 -6.02
N ILE A 38 0.77 6.72 -6.68
CA ILE A 38 0.71 6.79 -8.14
C ILE A 38 1.04 8.20 -8.62
N LEU A 39 0.49 9.21 -7.94
CA LEU A 39 0.65 10.63 -8.21
C LEU A 39 0.32 11.44 -6.95
N ALA A 40 1.08 12.45 -6.63
CA ALA A 40 0.89 13.29 -5.44
C ALA A 40 -0.29 14.28 -5.51
N ASP A 41 -1.24 14.15 -6.45
CA ASP A 41 -2.38 15.05 -6.58
C ASP A 41 -3.65 14.49 -5.89
N PRO A 42 -4.12 15.11 -4.78
CA PRO A 42 -5.25 14.61 -3.99
C PRO A 42 -6.64 14.91 -4.60
N LEU A 43 -6.74 15.55 -5.77
CA LEU A 43 -8.02 16.10 -6.28
C LEU A 43 -8.82 15.15 -7.18
N LEU A 44 -8.45 13.88 -7.35
CA LEU A 44 -9.08 13.00 -8.32
C LEU A 44 -9.89 11.87 -7.67
N GLU A 45 -11.06 12.17 -7.11
CA GLU A 45 -11.99 11.16 -6.58
C GLU A 45 -12.61 10.25 -7.65
N LYS A 46 -12.73 10.70 -8.89
CA LYS A 46 -13.25 9.90 -10.01
C LYS A 46 -12.56 10.26 -11.32
N ILE A 47 -11.58 9.46 -11.70
CA ILE A 47 -10.76 9.73 -12.88
C ILE A 47 -11.49 9.34 -14.18
N ARG A 48 -12.19 8.20 -14.22
CA ARG A 48 -12.96 7.68 -15.35
C ARG A 48 -14.06 6.71 -14.86
N SER A 49 -14.98 6.32 -15.73
CA SER A 49 -16.09 5.40 -15.41
C SER A 49 -15.66 4.02 -14.89
N ASN A 50 -14.43 3.61 -15.16
CA ASN A 50 -13.83 2.32 -14.78
C ASN A 50 -12.62 2.45 -13.84
N ILE A 51 -12.36 3.63 -13.28
CA ILE A 51 -11.26 3.88 -12.34
C ILE A 51 -11.85 4.46 -11.05
N TRP A 52 -11.54 3.84 -9.92
CA TRP A 52 -11.95 4.26 -8.59
C TRP A 52 -10.73 4.53 -7.71
N LEU A 53 -10.70 5.69 -7.08
CA LEU A 53 -9.83 5.96 -5.95
C LEU A 53 -10.58 5.55 -4.68
N VAL A 54 -10.01 4.61 -3.92
CA VAL A 54 -10.69 4.03 -2.76
C VAL A 54 -9.75 3.98 -1.55
N ASN A 55 -10.30 4.35 -0.39
CA ASN A 55 -9.65 4.18 0.89
C ASN A 55 -10.70 3.76 1.92
N ASN A 56 -10.38 2.76 2.75
CA ASN A 56 -11.29 2.16 3.72
C ASN A 56 -12.63 1.75 3.08
N GLN A 57 -12.54 1.02 1.96
CA GLN A 57 -13.70 0.53 1.21
C GLN A 57 -13.49 -0.90 0.72
N THR A 58 -14.57 -1.67 0.66
CA THR A 58 -14.60 -2.99 0.02
C THR A 58 -15.30 -2.87 -1.32
N ILE A 59 -14.61 -3.20 -2.40
CA ILE A 59 -15.15 -3.24 -3.77
C ILE A 59 -15.33 -4.69 -4.19
N GLN A 60 -16.54 -5.08 -4.53
CA GLN A 60 -16.81 -6.39 -5.11
C GLN A 60 -16.76 -6.31 -6.65
N HIS A 61 -15.93 -7.15 -7.24
CA HIS A 61 -15.93 -7.35 -8.69
C HIS A 61 -16.02 -8.85 -9.00
N LYS A 62 -17.06 -9.27 -9.76
CA LYS A 62 -17.40 -10.68 -9.95
C LYS A 62 -17.55 -11.38 -8.57
N ASN A 63 -16.76 -12.41 -8.30
CA ASN A 63 -16.80 -13.20 -7.07
C ASN A 63 -15.61 -12.91 -6.13
N VAL A 64 -14.93 -11.79 -6.31
CA VAL A 64 -13.77 -11.38 -5.49
C VAL A 64 -14.06 -10.05 -4.84
N ASN A 65 -13.75 -9.93 -3.55
CA ASN A 65 -13.77 -8.69 -2.79
C ASN A 65 -12.35 -8.11 -2.71
N PHE A 66 -12.21 -6.86 -3.06
CA PHE A 66 -11.01 -6.06 -2.86
C PHE A 66 -11.23 -5.17 -1.64
N ILE A 67 -10.53 -5.46 -0.55
CA ILE A 67 -10.58 -4.71 0.71
C ILE A 67 -9.43 -3.73 0.69
N CYS A 68 -9.71 -2.46 0.41
CA CYS A 68 -8.71 -1.44 0.13
C CYS A 68 -8.60 -0.43 1.28
N SER A 69 -7.38 -0.18 1.74
CA SER A 69 -7.07 0.79 2.80
C SER A 69 -5.67 1.37 2.58
N THR A 70 -5.44 2.62 2.95
CA THR A 70 -4.07 3.15 3.06
C THR A 70 -3.27 2.38 4.10
N LEU A 71 -3.93 1.90 5.16
CA LEU A 71 -3.32 1.27 6.33
C LEU A 71 -2.21 2.16 6.91
N TRP A 72 -2.53 3.41 7.26
CA TRP A 72 -1.57 4.22 8.00
C TRP A 72 -0.92 3.40 9.11
N SER A 73 0.41 3.41 9.18
CA SER A 73 1.17 2.70 10.22
C SER A 73 1.01 3.40 11.57
N LYS A 74 1.71 2.93 12.61
CA LYS A 74 1.57 3.46 13.96
C LYS A 74 2.88 4.03 14.45
N ILE A 75 2.88 5.29 14.88
CA ILE A 75 4.06 5.99 15.39
C ILE A 75 4.01 6.04 16.92
N SER A 76 5.06 5.54 17.57
CA SER A 76 5.22 5.60 19.02
C SER A 76 5.60 7.02 19.49
N PRO A 77 5.30 7.39 20.74
CA PRO A 77 5.76 8.67 21.31
C PRO A 77 7.29 8.83 21.29
N ALA A 78 8.04 7.73 21.36
CA ALA A 78 9.50 7.74 21.36
C ALA A 78 10.07 8.25 20.03
N ASN A 79 9.46 7.89 18.90
CA ASN A 79 9.94 8.22 17.56
C ASN A 79 9.19 9.40 16.91
N ALA A 80 8.13 9.89 17.56
CA ALA A 80 7.23 10.92 17.01
C ALA A 80 7.97 12.20 16.58
N TRP A 81 8.92 12.67 17.39
CA TRP A 81 9.67 13.90 17.10
C TRP A 81 10.57 13.75 15.87
N GLU A 82 11.30 12.64 15.79
CA GLU A 82 12.21 12.35 14.68
C GLU A 82 11.43 12.19 13.38
N ILE A 83 10.37 11.38 13.41
CA ILE A 83 9.52 11.10 12.25
C ILE A 83 8.86 12.37 11.71
N GLN A 84 8.30 13.23 12.57
CA GLN A 84 7.68 14.48 12.15
C GLN A 84 8.63 15.46 11.44
N ARG A 85 9.94 15.30 11.65
CA ARG A 85 10.97 16.16 11.03
C ARG A 85 11.60 15.56 9.80
N SER A 86 11.43 14.26 9.58
CA SER A 86 12.14 13.52 8.53
C SER A 86 11.21 13.06 7.40
N VAL A 87 9.92 12.82 7.69
CA VAL A 87 8.97 12.28 6.71
C VAL A 87 8.18 13.41 6.06
N SER A 88 8.13 13.40 4.72
CA SER A 88 7.53 14.45 3.87
C SER A 88 6.05 14.72 4.16
N ASP A 89 5.30 13.71 4.57
CA ASP A 89 3.88 13.79 4.87
C ASP A 89 3.57 14.89 5.89
N PHE A 90 4.42 15.05 6.91
CA PHE A 90 4.25 16.06 7.94
C PHE A 90 4.55 17.50 7.47
N PHE A 91 5.10 17.65 6.28
CA PHE A 91 5.33 18.96 5.65
C PHE A 91 4.29 19.28 4.57
N THR A 92 3.79 18.26 3.90
CA THR A 92 2.91 18.42 2.74
C THR A 92 1.43 18.29 3.09
N ILE A 93 1.06 17.34 3.93
CA ILE A 93 -0.34 17.09 4.30
C ILE A 93 -0.86 18.19 5.23
N ARG A 94 -2.11 18.60 5.01
CA ARG A 94 -2.87 19.49 5.90
C ARG A 94 -4.11 18.77 6.40
N TRP A 95 -4.31 18.78 7.70
CA TRP A 95 -5.47 18.20 8.36
C TRP A 95 -6.43 19.32 8.77
N GLN A 96 -7.58 19.42 8.09
CA GLN A 96 -8.56 20.50 8.34
C GLN A 96 -7.92 21.91 8.33
N GLY A 97 -7.01 22.15 7.39
CA GLY A 97 -6.29 23.42 7.27
C GLY A 97 -5.12 23.63 8.25
N LYS A 98 -4.90 22.70 9.18
CA LYS A 98 -3.80 22.72 10.17
C LYS A 98 -2.65 21.81 9.73
N LYS A 99 -1.53 21.93 10.44
CA LYS A 99 -0.40 21.00 10.25
C LYS A 99 -0.83 19.59 10.64
N PHE A 100 -0.49 18.63 9.77
CA PHE A 100 -0.63 17.20 10.07
C PHE A 100 0.44 16.78 11.09
N THR A 101 0.06 16.01 12.09
CA THR A 101 0.97 15.56 13.17
C THR A 101 0.85 14.05 13.39
N THR A 102 1.71 13.49 14.23
CA THR A 102 1.63 12.07 14.62
C THR A 102 0.33 11.71 15.35
N THR A 103 -0.37 12.68 15.89
CA THR A 103 -1.70 12.45 16.49
C THR A 103 -2.73 12.08 15.44
N GLU A 104 -2.85 12.88 14.39
CA GLU A 104 -3.77 12.61 13.27
C GLU A 104 -3.33 11.36 12.49
N PHE A 105 -2.02 11.17 12.31
CA PHE A 105 -1.45 9.97 11.70
C PHE A 105 -1.91 8.70 12.44
N ASN A 106 -1.78 8.67 13.77
CA ASN A 106 -2.20 7.54 14.59
C ASN A 106 -3.73 7.38 14.66
N GLN A 107 -4.48 8.47 14.54
CA GLN A 107 -5.94 8.39 14.41
C GLN A 107 -6.35 7.68 13.12
N LEU A 108 -5.71 8.03 11.99
CA LEU A 108 -5.92 7.36 10.70
C LEU A 108 -5.53 5.88 10.77
N HIS A 109 -4.47 5.52 11.49
CA HIS A 109 -4.11 4.12 11.74
C HIS A 109 -5.27 3.36 12.41
N ILE A 110 -5.83 3.91 13.49
CA ILE A 110 -6.95 3.28 14.20
C ILE A 110 -8.15 3.06 13.28
N GLU A 111 -8.48 4.05 12.47
CA GLU A 111 -9.58 3.98 11.50
C GLU A 111 -9.34 2.89 10.43
N CYS A 112 -8.12 2.82 9.88
CA CYS A 112 -7.76 1.83 8.88
C CYS A 112 -7.80 0.40 9.44
N VAL A 113 -7.21 0.17 10.61
CA VAL A 113 -7.21 -1.16 11.25
C VAL A 113 -8.62 -1.60 11.61
N SER A 114 -9.43 -0.69 12.17
CA SER A 114 -10.83 -0.96 12.49
C SER A 114 -11.66 -1.32 11.25
N PHE A 115 -11.44 -0.59 10.14
CA PHE A 115 -12.07 -0.91 8.85
C PHE A 115 -11.66 -2.31 8.37
N LEU A 116 -10.35 -2.62 8.35
CA LEU A 116 -9.86 -3.91 7.87
C LEU A 116 -10.42 -5.08 8.68
N GLN A 117 -10.46 -4.95 10.02
CA GLN A 117 -11.04 -5.96 10.92
C GLN A 117 -12.52 -6.21 10.61
N ASN A 118 -13.31 -5.17 10.50
CA ASN A 118 -14.74 -5.28 10.19
C ASN A 118 -14.96 -5.86 8.78
N ALA A 119 -14.23 -5.37 7.78
CA ALA A 119 -14.36 -5.83 6.40
C ALA A 119 -14.01 -7.32 6.25
N ILE A 120 -12.99 -7.83 6.96
CA ILE A 120 -12.64 -9.25 6.95
C ILE A 120 -13.76 -10.09 7.59
N ILE A 121 -14.33 -9.64 8.71
CA ILE A 121 -15.44 -10.34 9.37
C ILE A 121 -16.68 -10.38 8.46
N GLU A 122 -17.07 -9.27 7.88
CA GLU A 122 -18.24 -9.15 6.98
C GLU A 122 -18.11 -9.97 5.69
N ASN A 123 -16.86 -10.24 5.29
CA ASN A 123 -16.56 -11.00 4.08
C ASN A 123 -15.94 -12.37 4.39
N ALA A 124 -16.13 -12.91 5.60
CA ALA A 124 -15.63 -14.23 5.97
C ALA A 124 -16.17 -15.32 5.03
N GLY A 125 -15.30 -16.25 4.64
CA GLY A 125 -15.61 -17.35 3.72
C GLY A 125 -15.73 -16.95 2.23
N LYS A 126 -15.55 -15.66 1.90
CA LYS A 126 -15.52 -15.20 0.51
C LYS A 126 -14.08 -15.12 -0.02
N LYS A 127 -13.95 -14.90 -1.31
CA LYS A 127 -12.66 -14.65 -1.97
C LYS A 127 -12.23 -13.21 -1.71
N ASN A 128 -11.27 -13.01 -0.82
CA ASN A 128 -10.80 -11.69 -0.42
C ASN A 128 -9.36 -11.45 -0.86
N ILE A 129 -9.11 -10.24 -1.38
CA ILE A 129 -7.79 -9.66 -1.59
C ILE A 129 -7.73 -8.38 -0.78
N VAL A 130 -6.77 -8.29 0.11
CA VAL A 130 -6.48 -7.04 0.85
C VAL A 130 -5.45 -6.25 0.07
N VAL A 131 -5.69 -4.95 -0.06
CA VAL A 131 -4.78 -4.01 -0.73
C VAL A 131 -4.51 -2.86 0.21
N THR A 132 -3.25 -2.70 0.61
CA THR A 132 -2.84 -1.57 1.46
C THR A 132 -1.69 -0.81 0.81
N HIS A 133 -1.43 0.41 1.26
CA HIS A 133 -0.23 1.13 0.85
C HIS A 133 0.90 0.87 1.85
N HIS A 134 0.73 1.24 3.14
CA HIS A 134 1.76 0.96 4.13
C HIS A 134 1.98 -0.53 4.35
N VAL A 135 3.18 -0.86 4.79
CA VAL A 135 3.64 -2.23 5.03
C VAL A 135 2.93 -2.82 6.26
N PRO A 136 2.22 -3.96 6.09
CA PRO A 136 1.41 -4.53 7.17
C PRO A 136 2.17 -5.44 8.15
N THR A 137 3.45 -5.71 7.90
CA THR A 137 4.25 -6.59 8.75
C THR A 137 5.74 -6.33 8.59
N LEU A 138 6.50 -6.54 9.65
CA LEU A 138 7.97 -6.51 9.64
C LEU A 138 8.58 -7.85 9.22
N ASN A 139 7.75 -8.85 8.95
CA ASN A 139 8.21 -10.13 8.41
C ASN A 139 8.70 -9.94 6.97
N HIS A 140 9.92 -10.40 6.66
CA HIS A 140 10.62 -10.13 5.42
C HIS A 140 10.87 -8.64 5.11
N TYR A 141 10.83 -7.78 6.13
CA TYR A 141 11.15 -6.36 5.99
C TYR A 141 12.61 -6.18 5.56
N PRO A 142 12.93 -5.24 4.63
CA PRO A 142 14.27 -5.07 4.11
C PRO A 142 15.28 -4.78 5.22
N GLU A 143 16.39 -5.51 5.23
CA GLU A 143 17.42 -5.42 6.28
C GLU A 143 17.98 -4.00 6.42
N GLN A 144 18.14 -3.30 5.31
CA GLN A 144 18.65 -1.92 5.26
C GLN A 144 17.77 -0.92 6.05
N TYR A 145 16.50 -1.23 6.26
CA TYR A 145 15.56 -0.35 6.96
C TYR A 145 15.26 -0.78 8.40
N ARG A 146 15.65 -2.00 8.82
CA ARG A 146 15.29 -2.57 10.12
C ARG A 146 15.61 -1.70 11.33
N ASN A 147 16.72 -0.97 11.27
CA ASN A 147 17.17 -0.12 12.37
C ASN A 147 16.92 1.37 12.12
N SER A 148 16.11 1.73 11.15
CA SER A 148 15.79 3.12 10.87
C SER A 148 14.85 3.67 11.94
N SER A 149 15.17 4.84 12.48
CA SER A 149 14.35 5.57 13.47
C SER A 149 12.98 6.02 12.91
N ILE A 150 12.83 6.03 11.58
CA ILE A 150 11.59 6.44 10.92
C ILE A 150 10.73 5.27 10.43
N ASN A 151 11.11 4.02 10.69
CA ASN A 151 10.38 2.83 10.22
C ASN A 151 8.89 2.82 10.60
N GLU A 152 8.56 3.36 11.76
CA GLU A 152 7.18 3.40 12.24
C GLU A 152 6.26 4.28 11.37
N ALA A 153 6.81 5.13 10.49
CA ALA A 153 6.02 5.84 9.49
C ALA A 153 5.69 4.99 8.26
N PHE A 154 6.39 3.87 8.07
CA PHE A 154 6.27 3.06 6.85
C PHE A 154 5.61 1.71 7.09
N ALA A 155 5.78 1.13 8.27
CA ALA A 155 5.35 -0.23 8.57
C ALA A 155 4.71 -0.36 9.95
N VAL A 156 3.77 -1.29 10.04
CA VAL A 156 3.13 -1.71 11.30
C VAL A 156 3.09 -3.23 11.35
N GLU A 157 3.26 -3.81 12.55
CA GLU A 157 3.20 -5.26 12.69
C GLU A 157 1.76 -5.72 12.96
N LEU A 158 1.18 -6.43 12.00
CA LEU A 158 -0.16 -7.03 12.05
C LEU A 158 -0.12 -8.54 11.78
N TYR A 159 0.97 -9.22 12.11
CA TYR A 159 1.18 -10.63 11.81
C TYR A 159 -0.01 -11.51 12.22
N ASP A 160 -0.47 -11.42 13.47
CA ASP A 160 -1.56 -12.26 13.99
C ASP A 160 -2.87 -11.98 13.23
N PHE A 161 -3.16 -10.70 12.95
CA PHE A 161 -4.34 -10.34 12.16
C PHE A 161 -4.27 -10.91 10.73
N ILE A 162 -3.11 -10.83 10.07
CA ILE A 162 -2.90 -11.38 8.73
C ILE A 162 -3.02 -12.90 8.75
N HIS A 163 -2.45 -13.56 9.76
CA HIS A 163 -2.51 -15.00 9.92
C HIS A 163 -3.95 -15.51 9.99
N ASP A 164 -4.81 -14.79 10.71
CA ASP A 164 -6.18 -15.20 11.00
C ASP A 164 -7.20 -14.71 9.96
N CYS A 165 -6.86 -13.70 9.15
CA CYS A 165 -7.80 -13.07 8.23
C CYS A 165 -8.24 -13.97 7.05
N ASN A 166 -7.49 -15.04 6.75
CA ASN A 166 -7.77 -15.98 5.66
C ASN A 166 -8.03 -15.29 4.30
N ALA A 167 -7.39 -14.15 4.01
CA ALA A 167 -7.39 -13.56 2.68
C ALA A 167 -6.55 -14.42 1.73
N GLY A 168 -6.92 -14.47 0.44
CA GLY A 168 -6.09 -15.19 -0.53
C GLY A 168 -4.77 -14.47 -0.78
N TYR A 169 -4.83 -13.13 -0.85
CA TYR A 169 -3.67 -12.27 -1.11
C TYR A 169 -3.74 -11.00 -0.28
N TRP A 170 -2.56 -10.48 0.08
CA TRP A 170 -2.36 -9.14 0.61
C TRP A 170 -1.29 -8.43 -0.21
N ILE A 171 -1.66 -7.35 -0.89
CA ILE A 171 -0.80 -6.56 -1.77
C ILE A 171 -0.48 -5.25 -1.07
N TYR A 172 0.81 -4.86 -1.02
CA TYR A 172 1.24 -3.65 -0.32
C TYR A 172 2.45 -3.00 -0.98
N GLY A 173 2.79 -1.75 -0.58
CA GLY A 173 3.87 -0.94 -1.11
C GLY A 173 4.66 -0.16 -0.07
N HIS A 174 4.97 1.10 -0.36
CA HIS A 174 5.47 2.18 0.49
C HIS A 174 6.97 2.17 0.82
N HIS A 175 7.61 1.03 1.03
CA HIS A 175 9.04 0.97 1.39
C HIS A 175 9.98 0.83 0.19
N HIS A 176 9.47 0.93 -1.02
CA HIS A 176 10.17 0.89 -2.31
C HIS A 176 11.15 -0.28 -2.47
N SER A 177 10.90 -1.40 -1.80
CA SER A 177 11.75 -2.58 -1.88
C SER A 177 10.92 -3.82 -2.16
N ASN A 178 11.12 -4.42 -3.33
CA ASN A 178 10.40 -5.63 -3.69
C ASN A 178 10.96 -6.84 -2.96
N THR A 179 10.10 -7.58 -2.29
CA THR A 179 10.45 -8.85 -1.64
C THR A 179 9.85 -10.02 -2.41
N ALA A 180 10.51 -11.18 -2.31
CA ALA A 180 9.91 -12.40 -2.83
C ALA A 180 8.57 -12.68 -2.12
N ALA A 181 7.59 -13.21 -2.87
CA ALA A 181 6.30 -13.58 -2.29
C ALA A 181 6.49 -14.58 -1.15
N PHE A 182 5.80 -14.35 -0.03
CA PHE A 182 5.81 -15.23 1.14
C PHE A 182 4.39 -15.43 1.67
N LYS A 183 4.21 -16.24 2.70
CA LYS A 183 2.90 -16.46 3.31
C LYS A 183 2.92 -16.18 4.80
N ILE A 184 1.79 -15.65 5.28
CA ILE A 184 1.43 -15.60 6.70
C ILE A 184 0.09 -16.34 6.82
N GLY A 185 0.08 -17.48 7.51
CA GLY A 185 -1.07 -18.38 7.46
C GLY A 185 -1.41 -18.81 6.03
N ASN A 186 -2.65 -18.59 5.62
CA ASN A 186 -3.12 -18.84 4.25
C ASN A 186 -2.96 -17.67 3.30
N THR A 187 -2.60 -16.47 3.80
CA THR A 187 -2.52 -15.22 3.04
C THR A 187 -1.17 -15.10 2.33
N ALA A 188 -1.16 -14.99 1.00
CA ALA A 188 0.04 -14.70 0.23
C ALA A 188 0.34 -13.19 0.22
N MET A 189 1.52 -12.81 0.69
CA MET A 189 2.01 -11.44 0.78
C MET A 189 2.76 -11.06 -0.48
N LEU A 190 2.39 -9.96 -1.13
CA LEU A 190 2.90 -9.55 -2.44
C LEU A 190 3.27 -8.07 -2.48
N THR A 191 4.40 -7.77 -3.11
CA THR A 191 4.82 -6.41 -3.49
C THR A 191 5.17 -6.34 -4.98
N ASN A 192 5.00 -5.17 -5.60
CA ASN A 192 5.50 -4.86 -6.94
C ASN A 192 5.60 -3.35 -7.09
N GLN A 193 6.61 -2.77 -6.45
CA GLN A 193 6.85 -1.34 -6.28
C GLN A 193 7.84 -0.86 -7.32
N LEU A 194 7.57 0.28 -7.97
CA LEU A 194 8.55 0.94 -8.85
C LEU A 194 9.57 1.70 -8.02
N GLY A 195 9.13 2.47 -7.03
CA GLY A 195 9.99 3.32 -6.22
C GLY A 195 10.59 4.49 -7.00
N TYR A 196 11.61 5.14 -6.44
CA TYR A 196 12.29 6.26 -7.09
C TYR A 196 13.36 5.77 -8.05
N VAL A 197 13.12 5.91 -9.36
CA VAL A 197 14.05 5.49 -10.42
C VAL A 197 15.41 6.20 -10.31
N GLN A 198 15.42 7.47 -9.92
CA GLN A 198 16.66 8.22 -9.68
C GLN A 198 17.50 7.67 -8.50
N GLN A 199 16.91 6.85 -7.63
CA GLN A 199 17.58 6.18 -6.51
C GLN A 199 17.87 4.69 -6.81
N ASN A 200 17.58 4.23 -8.02
CA ASN A 200 17.73 2.83 -8.46
C ASN A 200 16.83 1.83 -7.68
N GLU A 201 15.65 2.26 -7.21
CA GLU A 201 14.72 1.43 -6.43
C GLU A 201 13.86 0.51 -7.30
N GLN A 202 13.83 0.72 -8.62
CA GLN A 202 13.02 -0.05 -9.57
C GLN A 202 13.46 -1.53 -9.72
N ALA A 203 14.48 -1.96 -9.00
CA ALA A 203 14.94 -3.35 -9.05
C ALA A 203 13.82 -4.32 -8.61
N GLY A 204 13.53 -5.29 -9.47
CA GLY A 204 12.44 -6.25 -9.23
C GLY A 204 11.04 -5.77 -9.61
N PHE A 205 10.85 -4.53 -10.06
CA PHE A 205 9.58 -4.09 -10.63
C PHE A 205 9.26 -4.85 -11.92
N ASN A 206 8.03 -5.36 -12.01
CA ASN A 206 7.52 -6.06 -13.18
C ASN A 206 6.20 -5.42 -13.67
N SER A 207 6.24 -4.73 -14.81
CA SER A 207 5.06 -4.07 -15.39
C SER A 207 3.90 -5.02 -15.72
N ASN A 208 4.15 -6.33 -15.78
CA ASN A 208 3.17 -7.38 -16.10
C ASN A 208 2.87 -8.30 -14.90
N ALA A 209 3.24 -7.91 -13.67
CA ALA A 209 2.99 -8.73 -12.48
C ALA A 209 1.49 -9.01 -12.33
N CYS A 210 1.12 -10.28 -12.27
CA CYS A 210 -0.27 -10.73 -12.18
C CYS A 210 -0.41 -11.93 -11.25
N ILE A 211 -1.59 -12.03 -10.64
CA ILE A 211 -2.07 -13.21 -9.94
C ILE A 211 -3.32 -13.76 -10.61
N GLN A 212 -3.60 -15.04 -10.38
CA GLN A 212 -4.84 -15.71 -10.79
C GLN A 212 -5.68 -15.97 -9.54
N PHE A 213 -7.00 -15.68 -9.63
CA PHE A 213 -7.91 -15.81 -8.50
C PHE A 213 -9.25 -16.43 -8.90
#